data_5d5d84e48fa42942eb14b41d5f2cff35
#
_entry.id   5d5d84e48fa42942eb14b41d5f2cff35
#
_cell.length_a   1.000
_cell.length_b   1.000
_cell.length_c   1.000
_cell.angle_alpha   90.00
_cell.angle_beta   90.00
_cell.angle_gamma   90.00
#
_symmetry.space_group_name_H-M   'P 1'
#
loop_
_entity.id
_entity.type
_entity.pdbx_description
1 polymer ?
#
loop_
_entity_poly.entity_id
_entity_poly.type
_entity_poly.pdbx_seq_one_letter_code
_entity_poly.pdbx_strand_id
1 'polypeptide(L)'
;MKSANIEIDSLDILQELFGINDKLIKVIEKRLNVSITQRNSCITVNGTNDGRIRSAVNIIEAMQEALSKQQQLSVDMIHRFLDETEEEDEEGEELADSTRKVLGDAVTLNYKNIPIRTKTIGQKNYVNALKNNTVTICIGPAGTGKTYLAVAYAAELFRNDEIERIILSRPAIEAGEKLGFLPGDLQEKVDPYLKPLYDALNDVFGPDQAAKLRERGIIEVAPLAYMRGRTLNNSMIIIDESQNATLPILKMALTRIGVGSRMVLTGDVTQIDLSKEADSGLPKCAAILKNVDDIATITLTNRDVVRCKIVKDIVKAFEKEEAKAAEKAQKCTTRRTSRS
;
A
#
# COMPACT_ATOMS: atom_id res chain seq x y z
N MET A 1 -25.30 17.47 -27.17
CA MET A 1 -24.97 16.36 -26.25
C MET A 1 -24.16 15.37 -27.06
N LYS A 2 -22.98 15.00 -26.57
CA LYS A 2 -22.15 13.98 -27.19
C LYS A 2 -22.41 12.66 -26.46
N SER A 3 -22.23 11.53 -27.16
CA SER A 3 -22.47 10.21 -26.59
C SER A 3 -21.39 9.23 -27.01
N ALA A 4 -21.08 8.27 -26.14
CA ALA A 4 -20.26 7.12 -26.44
C ALA A 4 -21.02 5.83 -26.07
N ASN A 5 -20.79 4.78 -26.84
CA ASN A 5 -21.47 3.50 -26.64
C ASN A 5 -20.43 2.40 -26.31
N ILE A 6 -20.80 1.55 -25.36
CA ILE A 6 -20.00 0.40 -24.92
C ILE A 6 -20.85 -0.84 -25.08
N GLU A 7 -20.39 -1.83 -25.85
CA GLU A 7 -21.05 -3.13 -26.01
C GLU A 7 -20.63 -4.07 -24.86
N ILE A 8 -21.58 -4.84 -24.35
CA ILE A 8 -21.35 -5.78 -23.25
C ILE A 8 -21.83 -7.17 -23.65
N ASP A 9 -20.94 -8.14 -23.54
CA ASP A 9 -21.14 -9.49 -24.04
C ASP A 9 -22.15 -10.34 -23.22
N SER A 10 -22.47 -9.94 -21.97
CA SER A 10 -23.32 -10.71 -21.06
C SER A 10 -24.25 -9.83 -20.21
N LEU A 11 -25.51 -10.27 -20.07
CA LEU A 11 -26.49 -9.64 -19.21
C LEU A 11 -26.14 -9.74 -17.70
N ASP A 12 -25.46 -10.81 -17.31
CA ASP A 12 -25.02 -10.99 -15.92
C ASP A 12 -23.97 -9.94 -15.53
N ILE A 13 -23.04 -9.66 -16.44
CA ILE A 13 -22.03 -8.60 -16.27
C ILE A 13 -22.70 -7.23 -16.13
N LEU A 14 -23.78 -6.98 -16.89
CA LEU A 14 -24.53 -5.72 -16.77
C LEU A 14 -25.12 -5.50 -15.39
N GLN A 15 -25.72 -6.52 -14.79
CA GLN A 15 -26.29 -6.41 -13.44
C GLN A 15 -25.22 -6.13 -12.39
N GLU A 16 -24.06 -6.74 -12.51
CA GLU A 16 -22.94 -6.52 -11.60
C GLU A 16 -22.31 -5.13 -11.79
N LEU A 17 -22.20 -4.62 -13.03
CA LEU A 17 -21.71 -3.27 -13.34
C LEU A 17 -22.59 -2.18 -12.74
N PHE A 18 -23.90 -2.33 -12.81
CA PHE A 18 -24.82 -1.35 -12.23
C PHE A 18 -24.86 -1.45 -10.69
N GLY A 19 -24.73 -2.67 -10.17
CA GLY A 19 -24.85 -2.97 -8.75
C GLY A 19 -26.29 -2.82 -8.24
N ILE A 20 -26.51 -3.09 -6.96
CA ILE A 20 -27.83 -3.00 -6.34
C ILE A 20 -28.35 -1.56 -6.42
N ASN A 21 -29.52 -1.34 -7.06
CA ASN A 21 -30.17 -0.04 -7.27
C ASN A 21 -29.30 0.97 -8.05
N ASP A 22 -28.50 0.50 -9.00
CA ASP A 22 -27.59 1.29 -9.84
C ASP A 22 -26.56 2.10 -9.02
N LYS A 23 -26.20 1.61 -7.85
CA LYS A 23 -25.38 2.33 -6.89
C LYS A 23 -24.00 2.66 -7.44
N LEU A 24 -23.40 1.76 -8.20
CA LEU A 24 -22.06 1.94 -8.76
C LEU A 24 -22.06 2.98 -9.88
N ILE A 25 -23.02 2.88 -10.81
CA ILE A 25 -23.16 3.83 -11.92
C ILE A 25 -23.51 5.23 -11.44
N LYS A 26 -24.40 5.37 -10.46
CA LYS A 26 -24.76 6.68 -9.86
C LYS A 26 -23.56 7.41 -9.25
N VAL A 27 -22.57 6.72 -8.75
CA VAL A 27 -21.32 7.34 -8.27
C VAL A 27 -20.57 7.98 -9.42
N ILE A 28 -20.46 7.28 -10.57
CA ILE A 28 -19.78 7.78 -11.77
C ILE A 28 -20.54 8.98 -12.34
N GLU A 29 -21.86 8.86 -12.54
CA GLU A 29 -22.72 9.92 -13.05
C GLU A 29 -22.59 11.20 -12.24
N LYS A 30 -22.66 11.10 -10.91
CA LYS A 30 -22.57 12.23 -9.99
C LYS A 30 -21.21 12.92 -10.02
N ARG A 31 -20.13 12.15 -10.09
CA ARG A 31 -18.77 12.70 -10.03
C ARG A 31 -18.35 13.34 -11.35
N LEU A 32 -18.62 12.67 -12.47
CA LEU A 32 -18.23 13.13 -13.81
C LEU A 32 -19.29 14.02 -14.47
N ASN A 33 -20.48 14.19 -13.86
CA ASN A 33 -21.61 14.93 -14.43
C ASN A 33 -21.98 14.45 -15.84
N VAL A 34 -22.13 13.13 -15.98
CA VAL A 34 -22.56 12.42 -17.18
C VAL A 34 -23.85 11.65 -16.88
N SER A 35 -24.58 11.23 -17.91
CA SER A 35 -25.74 10.34 -17.78
C SER A 35 -25.43 9.02 -18.45
N ILE A 36 -25.62 7.90 -17.72
CA ILE A 36 -25.30 6.55 -18.18
C ILE A 36 -26.61 5.76 -18.27
N THR A 37 -26.93 5.32 -19.47
CA THR A 37 -28.16 4.60 -19.74
C THR A 37 -27.86 3.27 -20.39
N GLN A 38 -28.67 2.26 -20.04
CA GLN A 38 -28.58 0.93 -20.63
C GLN A 38 -29.74 0.70 -21.59
N ARG A 39 -29.43 0.14 -22.76
CA ARG A 39 -30.45 -0.41 -23.68
C ARG A 39 -29.90 -1.72 -24.27
N ASN A 40 -30.63 -2.82 -24.03
CA ASN A 40 -30.18 -4.16 -24.41
C ASN A 40 -28.77 -4.47 -23.84
N SER A 41 -27.84 -4.87 -24.70
CA SER A 41 -26.42 -5.15 -24.33
C SER A 41 -25.50 -3.93 -24.54
N CYS A 42 -26.06 -2.72 -24.62
CA CYS A 42 -25.28 -1.50 -24.87
C CYS A 42 -25.46 -0.52 -23.72
N ILE A 43 -24.34 -0.01 -23.19
CA ILE A 43 -24.31 1.12 -22.27
C ILE A 43 -24.00 2.40 -23.06
N THR A 44 -24.82 3.40 -22.92
CA THR A 44 -24.62 4.71 -23.56
C THR A 44 -24.27 5.74 -22.50
N VAL A 45 -23.13 6.39 -22.66
CA VAL A 45 -22.66 7.50 -21.80
C VAL A 45 -22.93 8.80 -22.53
N ASN A 46 -23.71 9.70 -21.91
CA ASN A 46 -24.05 11.02 -22.47
C ASN A 46 -23.50 12.13 -21.58
N GLY A 47 -22.96 13.18 -22.21
CA GLY A 47 -22.42 14.33 -21.47
C GLY A 47 -22.21 15.56 -22.35
N THR A 48 -21.72 16.63 -21.74
CA THR A 48 -21.39 17.90 -22.41
C THR A 48 -19.89 18.04 -22.69
N ASN A 49 -19.06 17.30 -21.97
CA ASN A 49 -17.58 17.36 -22.06
C ASN A 49 -17.02 16.00 -22.51
N ASP A 50 -16.22 16.01 -23.59
CA ASP A 50 -15.62 14.80 -24.18
C ASP A 50 -14.66 14.10 -23.23
N GLY A 51 -13.84 14.84 -22.46
CA GLY A 51 -12.92 14.27 -21.47
C GLY A 51 -13.70 13.45 -20.44
N ARG A 52 -14.74 14.02 -19.85
CA ARG A 52 -15.59 13.33 -18.84
C ARG A 52 -16.32 12.11 -19.39
N ILE A 53 -16.72 12.14 -20.67
CA ILE A 53 -17.32 10.99 -21.34
C ILE A 53 -16.27 9.87 -21.49
N ARG A 54 -15.04 10.22 -21.95
CA ARG A 54 -13.94 9.25 -22.05
C ARG A 54 -13.59 8.66 -20.71
N SER A 55 -13.45 9.49 -19.67
CA SER A 55 -13.19 9.01 -18.30
C SER A 55 -14.26 8.04 -17.83
N ALA A 56 -15.54 8.30 -18.08
CA ALA A 56 -16.64 7.39 -17.73
C ALA A 56 -16.57 6.07 -18.52
N VAL A 57 -16.25 6.11 -19.81
CA VAL A 57 -16.06 4.93 -20.67
C VAL A 57 -14.92 4.08 -20.14
N ASN A 58 -13.76 4.67 -19.87
CA ASN A 58 -12.58 3.97 -19.33
C ASN A 58 -12.87 3.29 -17.99
N ILE A 59 -13.63 3.97 -17.11
CA ILE A 59 -14.01 3.38 -15.82
C ILE A 59 -14.94 2.18 -16.02
N ILE A 60 -15.93 2.26 -16.92
CA ILE A 60 -16.84 1.14 -17.21
C ILE A 60 -16.06 -0.04 -17.81
N GLU A 61 -15.13 0.20 -18.73
CA GLU A 61 -14.25 -0.84 -19.30
C GLU A 61 -13.37 -1.48 -18.21
N ALA A 62 -12.80 -0.69 -17.31
CA ALA A 62 -12.05 -1.21 -16.18
C ALA A 62 -12.91 -2.04 -15.21
N MET A 63 -14.17 -1.66 -15.01
CA MET A 63 -15.13 -2.44 -14.23
C MET A 63 -15.43 -3.80 -14.92
N GLN A 64 -15.59 -3.83 -16.25
CA GLN A 64 -15.76 -5.06 -17.00
C GLN A 64 -14.55 -5.98 -16.87
N GLU A 65 -13.34 -5.42 -17.01
CA GLU A 65 -12.10 -6.17 -16.84
C GLU A 65 -11.93 -6.70 -15.41
N ALA A 66 -12.35 -5.94 -14.39
CA ALA A 66 -12.38 -6.42 -13.00
C ALA A 66 -13.30 -7.62 -12.83
N LEU A 67 -14.51 -7.57 -13.40
CA LEU A 67 -15.46 -8.68 -13.37
C LEU A 67 -14.95 -9.92 -14.12
N SER A 68 -14.32 -9.75 -15.28
CA SER A 68 -13.70 -10.85 -16.03
C SER A 68 -12.61 -11.57 -15.22
N LYS A 69 -11.93 -10.84 -14.33
CA LYS A 69 -10.94 -11.37 -13.38
C LYS A 69 -11.56 -11.84 -12.05
N GLN A 70 -12.88 -12.05 -12.01
CA GLN A 70 -13.65 -12.48 -10.82
C GLN A 70 -13.47 -11.54 -9.60
N GLN A 71 -13.31 -10.24 -9.84
CA GLN A 71 -13.26 -9.24 -8.78
C GLN A 71 -14.67 -8.73 -8.47
N GLN A 72 -14.99 -8.63 -7.20
CA GLN A 72 -16.23 -8.01 -6.76
C GLN A 72 -16.12 -6.48 -6.82
N LEU A 73 -17.01 -5.82 -7.56
CA LEU A 73 -17.06 -4.37 -7.64
C LEU A 73 -17.56 -3.76 -6.32
N SER A 74 -16.94 -2.66 -5.91
CA SER A 74 -17.32 -1.90 -4.73
C SER A 74 -17.32 -0.40 -4.99
N VAL A 75 -18.10 0.35 -4.21
CA VAL A 75 -18.13 1.82 -4.29
C VAL A 75 -16.74 2.43 -4.08
N ASP A 76 -15.94 1.87 -3.17
CA ASP A 76 -14.58 2.34 -2.91
C ASP A 76 -13.64 2.10 -4.10
N MET A 77 -13.87 1.05 -4.87
CA MET A 77 -13.13 0.79 -6.11
C MET A 77 -13.48 1.82 -7.19
N ILE A 78 -14.77 2.16 -7.33
CA ILE A 78 -15.21 3.20 -8.27
C ILE A 78 -14.65 4.57 -7.90
N HIS A 79 -14.63 4.92 -6.61
CA HIS A 79 -14.00 6.18 -6.18
C HIS A 79 -12.52 6.24 -6.50
N ARG A 80 -11.79 5.14 -6.41
CA ARG A 80 -10.37 5.09 -6.81
C ARG A 80 -10.19 5.32 -8.31
N PHE A 81 -10.96 4.63 -9.15
CA PHE A 81 -10.93 4.87 -10.59
C PHE A 81 -11.22 6.32 -10.96
N LEU A 82 -12.17 6.95 -10.24
CA LEU A 82 -12.48 8.35 -10.42
C LEU A 82 -11.35 9.28 -9.96
N ASP A 83 -10.74 9.02 -8.81
CA ASP A 83 -9.62 9.81 -8.29
C ASP A 83 -8.42 9.75 -9.24
N GLU A 84 -8.12 8.58 -9.82
CA GLU A 84 -7.03 8.38 -10.79
C GLU A 84 -7.29 9.12 -12.12
N THR A 85 -8.53 9.08 -12.63
CA THR A 85 -8.86 9.78 -13.89
C THR A 85 -8.88 11.31 -13.77
N GLU A 86 -9.23 11.87 -12.61
CA GLU A 86 -9.19 13.32 -12.38
C GLU A 86 -7.76 13.88 -12.30
N GLU A 87 -6.80 13.08 -11.78
CA GLU A 87 -5.40 13.47 -11.65
C GLU A 87 -4.63 13.39 -12.99
N GLU A 88 -5.02 12.48 -13.88
CA GLU A 88 -4.41 12.31 -15.23
C GLU A 88 -4.79 13.42 -16.20
N ASP A 89 -5.99 14.02 -16.07
CA ASP A 89 -6.40 15.19 -16.85
C ASP A 89 -5.45 16.40 -16.64
N GLU A 90 -4.73 16.45 -15.50
CA GLU A 90 -3.75 17.49 -15.20
C GLU A 90 -2.34 17.20 -15.78
N GLU A 91 -1.98 15.94 -16.05
CA GLU A 91 -0.63 15.55 -16.53
C GLU A 91 -0.57 15.12 -18.01
N GLY A 92 -1.70 14.97 -18.72
CA GLY A 92 -1.75 14.83 -20.18
C GLY A 92 -1.33 13.45 -20.74
N GLU A 93 -1.28 12.38 -19.95
CA GLU A 93 -1.01 11.02 -20.43
C GLU A 93 -2.27 10.27 -20.89
N GLU A 94 -2.12 9.31 -21.82
CA GLU A 94 -3.24 8.56 -22.42
C GLU A 94 -4.04 7.75 -21.38
N LEU A 95 -5.27 8.20 -21.12
CA LEU A 95 -6.20 7.73 -20.07
C LEU A 95 -6.54 6.23 -20.11
N ALA A 96 -6.55 5.60 -21.28
CA ALA A 96 -7.06 4.23 -21.44
C ALA A 96 -6.12 3.15 -20.87
N ASP A 97 -4.83 3.43 -20.81
CA ASP A 97 -3.80 2.44 -20.48
C ASP A 97 -3.51 2.38 -18.97
N SER A 98 -3.75 3.47 -18.25
CA SER A 98 -3.48 3.57 -16.80
C SER A 98 -4.52 2.83 -15.96
N THR A 99 -5.80 2.98 -16.25
CA THR A 99 -6.88 2.29 -15.50
C THR A 99 -6.81 0.77 -15.70
N ARG A 100 -6.42 0.30 -16.92
CA ARG A 100 -6.14 -1.12 -17.19
C ARG A 100 -4.86 -1.61 -16.48
N LYS A 101 -3.86 -0.74 -16.33
CA LYS A 101 -2.61 -1.06 -15.62
C LYS A 101 -2.80 -1.24 -14.12
N VAL A 102 -3.84 -0.63 -13.53
CA VAL A 102 -4.14 -0.72 -12.07
C VAL A 102 -4.66 -2.08 -11.65
N LEU A 103 -5.39 -2.78 -12.52
CA LEU A 103 -5.87 -4.14 -12.25
C LEU A 103 -4.72 -5.14 -12.26
N GLY A 104 -3.90 -5.11 -11.20
CA GLY A 104 -2.77 -6.01 -11.02
C GLY A 104 -3.18 -7.47 -10.90
N ASP A 105 -2.27 -8.36 -11.29
CA ASP A 105 -2.39 -9.79 -11.01
C ASP A 105 -2.51 -10.04 -9.51
N ALA A 106 -3.10 -11.17 -9.13
CA ALA A 106 -3.14 -11.57 -7.73
C ALA A 106 -1.69 -11.75 -7.22
N VAL A 107 -1.40 -11.16 -6.08
CA VAL A 107 -0.13 -11.37 -5.38
C VAL A 107 -0.15 -12.76 -4.76
N THR A 108 -1.25 -13.12 -4.09
CA THR A 108 -1.53 -14.42 -3.49
C THR A 108 -3.04 -14.52 -3.16
N LEU A 109 -3.46 -15.66 -2.61
CA LEU A 109 -4.80 -15.80 -2.02
C LEU A 109 -4.72 -15.61 -0.49
N ASN A 110 -5.74 -15.01 0.11
CA ASN A 110 -5.87 -15.03 1.58
C ASN A 110 -6.46 -16.38 2.05
N TYR A 111 -6.59 -16.57 3.37
CA TYR A 111 -7.11 -17.81 3.95
C TYR A 111 -8.57 -18.14 3.59
N LYS A 112 -9.32 -17.17 3.05
CA LYS A 112 -10.69 -17.36 2.53
C LYS A 112 -10.71 -17.60 1.01
N ASN A 113 -9.57 -17.87 0.40
CA ASN A 113 -9.38 -17.98 -1.04
C ASN A 113 -9.75 -16.70 -1.83
N ILE A 114 -9.72 -15.53 -1.18
CA ILE A 114 -9.93 -14.27 -1.84
C ILE A 114 -8.57 -13.75 -2.35
N PRO A 115 -8.45 -13.39 -3.65
CA PRO A 115 -7.20 -12.91 -4.18
C PRO A 115 -6.82 -11.54 -3.59
N ILE A 116 -5.59 -11.47 -3.05
CA ILE A 116 -4.94 -10.22 -2.65
C ILE A 116 -4.32 -9.61 -3.90
N ARG A 117 -4.80 -8.43 -4.30
CA ARG A 117 -4.36 -7.73 -5.51
C ARG A 117 -3.79 -6.36 -5.17
N THR A 118 -2.91 -5.87 -6.02
CA THR A 118 -2.50 -4.47 -6.00
C THR A 118 -3.68 -3.58 -6.40
N LYS A 119 -3.81 -2.43 -5.77
CA LYS A 119 -4.93 -1.51 -5.93
C LYS A 119 -4.52 -0.18 -6.58
N THR A 120 -3.22 0.05 -6.73
CA THR A 120 -2.65 1.25 -7.36
C THR A 120 -1.43 0.87 -8.21
N ILE A 121 -1.03 1.77 -9.12
CA ILE A 121 0.17 1.60 -9.95
C ILE A 121 1.42 1.52 -9.06
N GLY A 122 1.52 2.38 -8.03
CA GLY A 122 2.63 2.35 -7.08
C GLY A 122 2.74 1.00 -6.37
N GLN A 123 1.62 0.42 -5.92
CA GLN A 123 1.59 -0.92 -5.33
C GLN A 123 2.01 -2.01 -6.32
N LYS A 124 1.60 -1.91 -7.59
CA LYS A 124 2.02 -2.84 -8.65
C LYS A 124 3.53 -2.77 -8.87
N ASN A 125 4.08 -1.57 -8.97
CA ASN A 125 5.53 -1.36 -9.11
C ASN A 125 6.29 -1.91 -7.90
N TYR A 126 5.74 -1.75 -6.70
CA TYR A 126 6.31 -2.31 -5.48
C TYR A 126 6.34 -3.84 -5.50
N VAL A 127 5.23 -4.49 -5.86
CA VAL A 127 5.18 -5.96 -5.97
C VAL A 127 6.13 -6.46 -7.07
N ASN A 128 6.23 -5.76 -8.19
CA ASN A 128 7.22 -6.08 -9.24
C ASN A 128 8.66 -5.95 -8.73
N ALA A 129 8.95 -4.94 -7.93
CA ALA A 129 10.26 -4.79 -7.30
C ALA A 129 10.58 -5.94 -6.34
N LEU A 130 9.61 -6.38 -5.52
CA LEU A 130 9.76 -7.55 -4.64
C LEU A 130 10.06 -8.84 -5.43
N LYS A 131 9.44 -9.01 -6.60
CA LYS A 131 9.64 -10.19 -7.47
C LYS A 131 11.03 -10.21 -8.10
N ASN A 132 11.53 -9.06 -8.51
CA ASN A 132 12.71 -8.95 -9.36
C ASN A 132 14.00 -8.62 -8.63
N ASN A 133 13.97 -8.35 -7.32
CA ASN A 133 15.17 -7.95 -6.56
C ASN A 133 15.29 -8.74 -5.26
N THR A 134 16.53 -8.95 -4.84
CA THR A 134 16.85 -9.57 -3.54
C THR A 134 16.54 -8.61 -2.40
N VAL A 135 16.78 -7.31 -2.57
CA VAL A 135 16.46 -6.31 -1.56
C VAL A 135 15.51 -5.26 -2.14
N THR A 136 14.43 -4.98 -1.43
CA THR A 136 13.50 -3.91 -1.80
C THR A 136 13.32 -2.95 -0.63
N ILE A 137 13.50 -1.64 -0.89
CA ILE A 137 13.23 -0.58 0.07
C ILE A 137 11.94 0.11 -0.38
N CYS A 138 10.89 0.07 0.45
CA CYS A 138 9.61 0.68 0.18
C CYS A 138 9.31 1.80 1.17
N ILE A 139 9.32 3.04 0.68
CA ILE A 139 9.07 4.24 1.47
C ILE A 139 7.73 4.83 1.07
N GLY A 140 6.90 5.25 2.02
CA GLY A 140 5.63 5.91 1.71
C GLY A 140 4.73 6.08 2.93
N PRO A 141 3.62 6.83 2.77
CA PRO A 141 2.71 7.13 3.86
C PRO A 141 2.04 5.89 4.47
N ALA A 142 1.54 6.04 5.69
CA ALA A 142 0.73 5.01 6.33
C ALA A 142 -0.54 4.69 5.51
N GLY A 143 -0.93 3.41 5.45
CA GLY A 143 -2.12 2.97 4.72
C GLY A 143 -1.91 2.72 3.22
N THR A 144 -0.67 2.79 2.70
CA THR A 144 -0.33 2.43 1.32
C THR A 144 -0.13 0.92 1.11
N GLY A 145 -0.25 0.09 2.16
CA GLY A 145 -0.17 -1.36 2.08
C GLY A 145 1.23 -1.95 2.02
N LYS A 146 2.29 -1.18 2.33
CA LYS A 146 3.70 -1.62 2.29
C LYS A 146 3.93 -2.97 2.97
N THR A 147 3.66 -3.03 4.24
CA THR A 147 3.87 -4.22 5.08
C THR A 147 2.93 -5.35 4.68
N TYR A 148 1.66 -5.03 4.42
CA TYR A 148 0.66 -6.02 4.02
C TYR A 148 1.02 -6.74 2.71
N LEU A 149 1.42 -5.99 1.67
CA LEU A 149 1.83 -6.57 0.38
C LEU A 149 3.13 -7.37 0.50
N ALA A 150 4.08 -6.94 1.35
CA ALA A 150 5.28 -7.72 1.65
C ALA A 150 4.94 -9.07 2.31
N VAL A 151 4.01 -9.09 3.28
CA VAL A 151 3.54 -10.32 3.93
C VAL A 151 2.78 -11.21 2.94
N ALA A 152 1.92 -10.62 2.09
CA ALA A 152 1.23 -11.35 1.05
C ALA A 152 2.20 -12.02 0.06
N TYR A 153 3.22 -11.29 -0.38
CA TYR A 153 4.25 -11.85 -1.26
C TYR A 153 5.10 -12.93 -0.57
N ALA A 154 5.44 -12.73 0.71
CA ALA A 154 6.12 -13.76 1.50
C ALA A 154 5.30 -15.07 1.59
N ALA A 155 3.99 -14.94 1.74
CA ALA A 155 3.10 -16.10 1.76
C ALA A 155 3.05 -16.81 0.41
N GLU A 156 3.09 -16.09 -0.70
CA GLU A 156 3.18 -16.65 -2.04
C GLU A 156 4.48 -17.45 -2.23
N LEU A 157 5.63 -16.86 -1.89
CA LEU A 157 6.92 -17.55 -1.95
C LEU A 157 6.94 -18.81 -1.09
N PHE A 158 6.36 -18.75 0.10
CA PHE A 158 6.28 -19.90 1.00
C PHE A 158 5.38 -21.02 0.45
N ARG A 159 4.25 -20.68 -0.16
CA ARG A 159 3.33 -21.65 -0.77
C ARG A 159 3.90 -22.31 -2.01
N ASN A 160 4.80 -21.62 -2.70
CA ASN A 160 5.51 -22.13 -3.89
C ASN A 160 6.80 -22.86 -3.53
N ASP A 161 7.09 -23.08 -2.23
CA ASP A 161 8.33 -23.69 -1.74
C ASP A 161 9.62 -22.98 -2.18
N GLU A 162 9.51 -21.64 -2.51
CA GLU A 162 10.67 -20.81 -2.86
C GLU A 162 11.46 -20.36 -1.61
N ILE A 163 10.82 -20.35 -0.44
CA ILE A 163 11.43 -20.04 0.85
C ILE A 163 10.95 -21.01 1.92
N GLU A 164 11.76 -21.21 2.95
CA GLU A 164 11.43 -22.07 4.09
C GLU A 164 10.88 -21.29 5.29
N ARG A 165 11.20 -19.98 5.40
CA ARG A 165 10.84 -19.18 6.57
C ARG A 165 10.44 -17.76 6.19
N ILE A 166 9.57 -17.19 7.01
CA ILE A 166 9.16 -15.80 6.97
C ILE A 166 9.61 -15.14 8.28
N ILE A 167 10.44 -14.11 8.20
CA ILE A 167 10.98 -13.41 9.35
C ILE A 167 10.48 -11.97 9.31
N LEU A 168 9.65 -11.61 10.28
CA LEU A 168 9.13 -10.27 10.44
C LEU A 168 9.82 -9.60 11.61
N SER A 169 10.29 -8.40 11.38
CA SER A 169 11.01 -7.64 12.38
C SER A 169 10.61 -6.18 12.37
N ARG A 170 10.71 -5.57 13.54
CA ARG A 170 10.46 -4.15 13.72
C ARG A 170 11.49 -3.57 14.69
N PRO A 171 12.01 -2.34 14.47
CA PRO A 171 12.77 -1.65 15.49
C PRO A 171 11.92 -1.51 16.76
N ALA A 172 12.42 -2.04 17.87
CA ALA A 172 11.80 -1.81 19.16
C ALA A 172 12.23 -0.43 19.64
N ILE A 173 11.44 0.59 19.34
CA ILE A 173 11.61 1.95 19.85
C ILE A 173 10.40 2.27 20.69
N GLU A 174 10.68 2.75 21.88
CA GLU A 174 9.71 3.39 22.73
C GLU A 174 9.45 4.81 22.20
N ALA A 175 8.20 5.12 21.97
CA ALA A 175 7.74 6.49 21.76
C ALA A 175 8.02 7.31 23.03
N GLY A 176 9.26 7.75 23.24
CA GLY A 176 9.68 8.58 24.36
C GLY A 176 9.84 7.88 25.72
N GLU A 177 9.50 6.60 25.84
CA GLU A 177 9.66 5.82 27.08
C GLU A 177 10.75 4.75 26.93
N LYS A 178 11.63 4.61 27.90
CA LYS A 178 12.64 3.54 27.88
C LYS A 178 11.95 2.21 28.21
N LEU A 179 12.17 1.13 27.42
CA LEU A 179 11.67 -0.25 27.63
C LEU A 179 11.73 -0.75 29.08
N GLY A 180 12.47 -0.04 29.93
CA GLY A 180 12.61 -0.32 31.35
C GLY A 180 11.38 -0.05 32.23
N PHE A 181 10.38 0.71 31.75
CA PHE A 181 9.24 1.13 32.58
C PHE A 181 8.01 0.21 32.50
N LEU A 182 7.90 -0.64 31.47
CA LEU A 182 6.79 -1.59 31.36
C LEU A 182 7.06 -2.84 32.24
N PRO A 183 6.09 -3.31 33.02
CA PRO A 183 6.19 -4.57 33.75
C PRO A 183 6.17 -5.76 32.78
N GLY A 184 6.87 -6.85 33.09
CA GLY A 184 6.94 -8.06 32.29
C GLY A 184 8.33 -8.30 31.67
N ASP A 185 8.48 -9.45 31.03
CA ASP A 185 9.71 -9.78 30.33
C ASP A 185 9.85 -8.95 29.02
N LEU A 186 11.01 -9.03 28.37
CA LEU A 186 11.30 -8.23 27.18
C LEU A 186 10.33 -8.55 26.05
N GLN A 187 9.85 -9.77 25.96
CA GLN A 187 8.96 -10.24 24.90
C GLN A 187 7.54 -9.69 25.09
N GLU A 188 7.03 -9.71 26.31
CA GLU A 188 5.73 -9.11 26.67
C GLU A 188 5.69 -7.60 26.42
N LYS A 189 6.82 -6.91 26.59
CA LYS A 189 6.95 -5.47 26.35
C LYS A 189 6.95 -5.11 24.87
N VAL A 190 7.45 -5.98 24.01
CA VAL A 190 7.58 -5.75 22.56
C VAL A 190 6.35 -6.22 21.77
N ASP A 191 5.60 -7.19 22.30
CA ASP A 191 4.42 -7.80 21.67
C ASP A 191 3.38 -6.77 21.16
N PRO A 192 3.02 -5.70 21.91
CA PRO A 192 2.08 -4.69 21.41
C PRO A 192 2.53 -4.01 20.10
N TYR A 193 3.83 -3.79 19.93
CA TYR A 193 4.41 -3.17 18.74
C TYR A 193 4.45 -4.12 17.53
N LEU A 194 4.40 -5.44 17.80
CA LEU A 194 4.38 -6.48 16.76
C LEU A 194 2.96 -6.86 16.31
N LYS A 195 1.92 -6.37 17.01
CA LYS A 195 0.53 -6.69 16.71
C LYS A 195 0.12 -6.43 15.26
N PRO A 196 0.49 -5.32 14.60
CA PRO A 196 0.16 -5.10 13.20
C PRO A 196 0.73 -6.17 12.26
N LEU A 197 1.88 -6.75 12.60
CA LEU A 197 2.48 -7.85 11.84
C LEU A 197 1.69 -9.15 12.01
N TYR A 198 1.23 -9.43 13.24
CA TYR A 198 0.34 -10.57 13.51
C TYR A 198 -1.00 -10.43 12.78
N ASP A 199 -1.57 -9.21 12.74
CA ASP A 199 -2.82 -8.95 12.03
C ASP A 199 -2.68 -9.21 10.54
N ALA A 200 -1.58 -8.77 9.91
CA ALA A 200 -1.30 -9.05 8.51
C ALA A 200 -1.12 -10.56 8.23
N LEU A 201 -0.39 -11.28 9.10
CA LEU A 201 -0.24 -12.73 8.99
C LEU A 201 -1.58 -13.46 9.13
N ASN A 202 -2.41 -13.05 10.08
CA ASN A 202 -3.72 -13.65 10.31
C ASN A 202 -4.68 -13.41 9.14
N ASP A 203 -4.60 -12.26 8.48
CA ASP A 203 -5.42 -11.98 7.29
C ASP A 203 -4.99 -12.82 6.08
N VAL A 204 -3.70 -13.11 5.94
CA VAL A 204 -3.18 -13.87 4.80
C VAL A 204 -3.28 -15.39 5.01
N PHE A 205 -2.87 -15.90 6.16
CA PHE A 205 -2.81 -17.34 6.46
C PHE A 205 -4.05 -17.86 7.21
N GLY A 206 -4.82 -16.98 7.85
CA GLY A 206 -5.81 -17.33 8.87
C GLY A 206 -5.17 -17.51 10.26
N PRO A 207 -5.91 -17.21 11.34
CA PRO A 207 -5.37 -17.22 12.70
C PRO A 207 -4.79 -18.57 13.11
N ASP A 208 -5.49 -19.67 12.81
CA ASP A 208 -5.08 -21.02 13.22
C ASP A 208 -3.80 -21.47 12.48
N GLN A 209 -3.72 -21.21 11.18
CA GLN A 209 -2.53 -21.58 10.41
C GLN A 209 -1.34 -20.68 10.76
N ALA A 210 -1.55 -19.37 10.92
CA ALA A 210 -0.51 -18.45 11.34
C ALA A 210 0.08 -18.85 12.71
N ALA A 211 -0.76 -19.27 13.67
CA ALA A 211 -0.32 -19.78 14.97
C ALA A 211 0.54 -21.05 14.82
N LYS A 212 0.07 -22.05 14.08
CA LYS A 212 0.82 -23.29 13.81
C LYS A 212 2.16 -23.06 13.13
N LEU A 213 2.23 -22.14 12.16
CA LEU A 213 3.47 -21.80 11.47
C LEU A 213 4.49 -21.12 12.40
N ARG A 214 4.00 -20.30 13.35
CA ARG A 214 4.84 -19.69 14.40
C ARG A 214 5.35 -20.73 15.40
N GLU A 215 4.51 -21.60 15.88
CA GLU A 215 4.89 -22.69 16.78
C GLU A 215 5.98 -23.61 16.17
N ARG A 216 5.90 -23.82 14.86
CA ARG A 216 6.88 -24.60 14.10
C ARG A 216 8.16 -23.82 13.77
N GLY A 217 8.25 -22.52 14.10
CA GLY A 217 9.37 -21.66 13.77
C GLY A 217 9.52 -21.33 12.28
N ILE A 218 8.49 -21.59 11.48
CA ILE A 218 8.46 -21.21 10.06
C ILE A 218 8.21 -19.70 9.94
N ILE A 219 7.32 -19.16 10.76
CA ILE A 219 7.12 -17.71 10.90
C ILE A 219 7.76 -17.27 12.21
N GLU A 220 8.70 -16.35 12.11
CA GLU A 220 9.36 -15.72 13.25
C GLU A 220 8.98 -14.22 13.27
N VAL A 221 8.51 -13.74 14.41
CA VAL A 221 8.26 -12.31 14.63
C VAL A 221 9.11 -11.87 15.80
N ALA A 222 10.09 -11.00 15.57
CA ALA A 222 11.08 -10.64 16.56
C ALA A 222 11.58 -9.19 16.42
N PRO A 223 12.04 -8.55 17.53
CA PRO A 223 12.73 -7.27 17.47
C PRO A 223 13.95 -7.32 16.58
N LEU A 224 14.24 -6.21 15.88
CA LEU A 224 15.35 -6.11 14.93
C LEU A 224 16.72 -6.45 15.56
N ALA A 225 16.89 -6.15 16.83
CA ALA A 225 18.13 -6.49 17.57
C ALA A 225 18.43 -8.00 17.60
N TYR A 226 17.41 -8.85 17.51
CA TYR A 226 17.58 -10.32 17.56
C TYR A 226 18.12 -10.93 16.26
N MET A 227 18.26 -10.15 15.22
CA MET A 227 18.93 -10.57 13.97
C MET A 227 20.45 -10.58 14.09
N ARG A 228 21.01 -9.95 15.13
CA ARG A 228 22.46 -9.81 15.27
C ARG A 228 23.15 -11.18 15.40
N GLY A 229 24.23 -11.39 14.64
CA GLY A 229 25.01 -12.63 14.67
C GLY A 229 24.39 -13.81 13.91
N ARG A 230 23.25 -13.60 13.26
CA ARG A 230 22.56 -14.65 12.48
C ARG A 230 22.89 -14.53 10.98
N THR A 231 22.75 -15.62 10.26
CA THR A 231 22.65 -15.66 8.79
C THR A 231 21.30 -16.31 8.46
N LEU A 232 20.47 -15.61 7.69
CA LEU A 232 19.11 -16.00 7.39
C LEU A 232 19.05 -16.54 5.97
N ASN A 233 19.05 -17.86 5.81
CA ASN A 233 18.97 -18.54 4.52
C ASN A 233 17.53 -18.92 4.19
N ASN A 234 17.20 -19.04 2.89
CA ASN A 234 15.92 -19.50 2.36
C ASN A 234 14.73 -18.79 3.03
N SER A 235 14.85 -17.47 3.19
CA SER A 235 13.90 -16.71 4.00
C SER A 235 13.43 -15.44 3.31
N MET A 236 12.16 -15.08 3.49
CA MET A 236 11.70 -13.73 3.24
C MET A 236 11.76 -12.93 4.55
N ILE A 237 12.55 -11.87 4.55
CA ILE A 237 12.81 -11.03 5.73
C ILE A 237 12.10 -9.69 5.52
N ILE A 238 11.21 -9.34 6.43
CA ILE A 238 10.45 -8.09 6.39
C ILE A 238 10.83 -7.24 7.59
N ILE A 239 11.42 -6.08 7.35
CA ILE A 239 11.75 -5.10 8.39
C ILE A 239 10.77 -3.93 8.27
N ASP A 240 9.78 -3.92 9.14
CA ASP A 240 8.76 -2.88 9.18
C ASP A 240 9.18 -1.70 10.03
N GLU A 241 8.60 -0.51 9.77
CA GLU A 241 8.91 0.76 10.44
C GLU A 241 10.42 1.08 10.46
N SER A 242 11.09 0.78 9.35
CA SER A 242 12.55 0.92 9.22
C SER A 242 13.04 2.35 9.39
N GLN A 243 12.19 3.39 9.25
CA GLN A 243 12.54 4.78 9.54
C GLN A 243 12.93 4.98 11.02
N ASN A 244 12.48 4.07 11.89
CA ASN A 244 12.79 4.08 13.31
C ASN A 244 14.07 3.30 13.66
N ALA A 245 14.86 2.89 12.67
CA ALA A 245 16.17 2.31 12.85
C ALA A 245 17.28 3.28 12.42
N THR A 246 18.38 3.28 13.14
CA THR A 246 19.58 4.02 12.72
C THR A 246 20.30 3.31 11.58
N LEU A 247 21.12 4.04 10.81
CA LEU A 247 21.88 3.47 9.70
C LEU A 247 22.77 2.28 10.10
N PRO A 248 23.49 2.27 11.24
CA PRO A 248 24.25 1.10 11.69
C PRO A 248 23.37 -0.14 11.95
N ILE A 249 22.15 0.06 12.46
CA ILE A 249 21.20 -1.04 12.72
C ILE A 249 20.69 -1.61 11.39
N LEU A 250 20.32 -0.76 10.42
CA LEU A 250 19.89 -1.22 9.08
C LEU A 250 21.03 -1.94 8.35
N LYS A 251 22.27 -1.42 8.43
CA LYS A 251 23.45 -2.08 7.89
C LYS A 251 23.65 -3.47 8.52
N MET A 252 23.52 -3.56 9.84
CA MET A 252 23.62 -4.85 10.56
C MET A 252 22.56 -5.83 10.03
N ALA A 253 21.30 -5.41 9.85
CA ALA A 253 20.22 -6.25 9.38
C ALA A 253 20.41 -6.69 7.92
N LEU A 254 20.75 -5.78 7.01
CA LEU A 254 21.01 -6.06 5.60
C LEU A 254 22.09 -7.10 5.41
N THR A 255 23.12 -7.08 6.28
CA THR A 255 24.21 -8.07 6.23
C THR A 255 23.82 -9.44 6.83
N ARG A 256 22.57 -9.66 7.19
CA ARG A 256 22.04 -10.96 7.66
C ARG A 256 21.45 -11.81 6.54
N ILE A 257 21.26 -11.24 5.34
CA ILE A 257 20.73 -11.96 4.18
C ILE A 257 21.66 -13.13 3.86
N GLY A 258 21.11 -14.33 3.81
CA GLY A 258 21.79 -15.56 3.42
C GLY A 258 21.36 -16.02 2.03
N VAL A 259 21.86 -17.19 1.64
CA VAL A 259 21.56 -17.80 0.33
C VAL A 259 20.06 -18.08 0.21
N GLY A 260 19.49 -17.82 -0.97
CA GLY A 260 18.07 -18.06 -1.25
C GLY A 260 17.09 -17.15 -0.49
N SER A 261 17.60 -16.03 0.09
CA SER A 261 16.76 -15.12 0.87
C SER A 261 16.50 -13.82 0.16
N ARG A 262 15.37 -13.21 0.49
CA ARG A 262 14.99 -11.85 0.07
C ARG A 262 14.70 -10.99 1.29
N MET A 263 14.91 -9.69 1.16
CA MET A 263 14.64 -8.75 2.25
C MET A 263 13.88 -7.53 1.75
N VAL A 264 12.92 -7.09 2.54
CA VAL A 264 12.23 -5.82 2.31
C VAL A 264 12.30 -4.94 3.55
N LEU A 265 12.62 -3.67 3.33
CA LEU A 265 12.53 -2.62 4.33
C LEU A 265 11.32 -1.76 4.01
N THR A 266 10.37 -1.66 4.93
CA THR A 266 9.21 -0.77 4.80
C THR A 266 9.31 0.37 5.79
N GLY A 267 8.87 1.57 5.41
CA GLY A 267 8.92 2.71 6.32
C GLY A 267 8.15 3.93 5.83
N ASP A 268 7.89 4.82 6.78
CA ASP A 268 7.26 6.13 6.54
C ASP A 268 8.19 7.23 7.11
N VAL A 269 8.83 7.97 6.24
CA VAL A 269 9.77 9.02 6.64
C VAL A 269 9.11 10.23 7.30
N THR A 270 7.78 10.29 7.31
CA THR A 270 7.01 11.33 8.03
C THR A 270 6.68 10.92 9.47
N GLN A 271 6.87 9.63 9.81
CA GLN A 271 6.55 9.06 11.12
C GLN A 271 7.82 8.54 11.80
N ILE A 272 8.73 9.45 12.16
CA ILE A 272 9.99 9.12 12.81
C ILE A 272 9.84 9.34 14.31
N ASP A 273 9.88 8.24 15.09
CA ASP A 273 9.76 8.26 16.56
C ASP A 273 11.13 8.37 17.26
N LEU A 274 12.22 8.50 16.49
CA LEU A 274 13.56 8.71 17.03
C LEU A 274 13.65 10.10 17.67
N SER A 275 14.46 10.23 18.75
CA SER A 275 14.66 11.50 19.46
C SER A 275 15.18 12.63 18.55
N LYS A 276 15.82 12.27 17.44
CA LYS A 276 16.21 13.18 16.34
C LYS A 276 15.83 12.52 15.02
N GLU A 277 15.02 13.19 14.21
CA GLU A 277 14.68 12.74 12.86
C GLU A 277 15.92 12.49 11.97
N ALA A 278 16.96 13.30 12.16
CA ALA A 278 18.24 13.16 11.46
C ALA A 278 18.95 11.81 11.71
N ASP A 279 18.58 11.08 12.76
CA ASP A 279 19.15 9.77 13.10
C ASP A 279 18.47 8.62 12.34
N SER A 280 17.35 8.88 11.65
CA SER A 280 16.70 7.89 10.78
C SER A 280 17.67 7.38 9.72
N GLY A 281 17.84 6.06 9.71
CA GLY A 281 18.73 5.38 8.79
C GLY A 281 18.13 5.12 7.43
N LEU A 282 16.80 5.03 7.31
CA LEU A 282 16.12 4.57 6.10
C LEU A 282 16.39 5.47 4.87
N PRO A 283 16.26 6.81 4.92
CA PRO A 283 16.56 7.65 3.76
C PRO A 283 18.03 7.59 3.35
N LYS A 284 18.94 7.53 4.33
CA LYS A 284 20.39 7.42 4.09
C LYS A 284 20.72 6.06 3.46
N CYS A 285 20.11 4.99 3.96
CA CYS A 285 20.26 3.64 3.43
C CYS A 285 19.82 3.57 1.97
N ALA A 286 18.63 4.08 1.64
CA ALA A 286 18.13 4.14 0.26
C ALA A 286 19.06 4.92 -0.67
N ALA A 287 19.60 6.06 -0.22
CA ALA A 287 20.54 6.86 -1.00
C ALA A 287 21.89 6.14 -1.25
N ILE A 288 22.44 5.46 -0.24
CA ILE A 288 23.71 4.70 -0.35
C ILE A 288 23.55 3.51 -1.30
N LEU A 289 22.40 2.82 -1.25
CA LEU A 289 22.18 1.58 -1.99
C LEU A 289 21.58 1.80 -3.38
N LYS A 290 21.28 3.04 -3.78
CA LYS A 290 20.60 3.40 -5.04
C LYS A 290 21.22 2.77 -6.30
N ASN A 291 22.55 2.61 -6.33
CA ASN A 291 23.28 2.10 -7.49
C ASN A 291 23.85 0.69 -7.27
N VAL A 292 23.33 -0.03 -6.28
CA VAL A 292 23.72 -1.43 -6.06
C VAL A 292 22.76 -2.33 -6.84
N ASP A 293 23.30 -3.18 -7.69
CA ASP A 293 22.50 -4.14 -8.46
C ASP A 293 21.69 -5.04 -7.54
N ASP A 294 20.51 -5.46 -8.00
CA ASP A 294 19.58 -6.32 -7.28
C ASP A 294 18.99 -5.68 -5.99
N ILE A 295 19.06 -4.34 -5.91
CA ILE A 295 18.40 -3.54 -4.88
C ILE A 295 17.47 -2.52 -5.54
N ALA A 296 16.18 -2.55 -5.19
CA ALA A 296 15.20 -1.58 -5.65
C ALA A 296 14.73 -0.66 -4.53
N THR A 297 14.54 0.62 -4.85
CA THR A 297 13.87 1.58 -3.97
C THR A 297 12.59 2.06 -4.64
N ILE A 298 11.47 1.87 -3.95
CA ILE A 298 10.13 2.28 -4.39
C ILE A 298 9.59 3.32 -3.43
N THR A 299 9.07 4.41 -3.98
CA THR A 299 8.38 5.44 -3.21
C THR A 299 6.89 5.39 -3.53
N LEU A 300 6.08 5.10 -2.52
CA LEU A 300 4.63 5.23 -2.56
C LEU A 300 4.24 6.62 -2.09
N THR A 301 3.16 7.14 -2.65
CA THR A 301 2.67 8.50 -2.39
C THR A 301 1.29 8.48 -1.73
N ASN A 302 0.72 9.65 -1.45
CA ASN A 302 -0.65 9.77 -0.97
C ASN A 302 -1.68 9.17 -1.96
N ARG A 303 -1.34 9.07 -3.25
CA ARG A 303 -2.15 8.41 -4.29
C ARG A 303 -2.32 6.91 -4.01
N ASP A 304 -1.33 6.29 -3.38
CA ASP A 304 -1.32 4.87 -3.05
C ASP A 304 -2.03 4.53 -1.74
N VAL A 305 -2.57 5.52 -1.03
CA VAL A 305 -3.26 5.32 0.25
C VAL A 305 -4.61 4.63 0.02
N VAL A 306 -4.71 3.38 0.47
CA VAL A 306 -5.92 2.55 0.38
C VAL A 306 -6.67 2.61 1.71
N ARG A 307 -7.45 3.66 1.89
CA ARG A 307 -8.32 3.86 3.05
C ARG A 307 -9.76 4.12 2.60
N CYS A 308 -10.74 3.82 3.45
CA CYS A 308 -12.12 4.20 3.17
C CYS A 308 -12.26 5.73 3.10
N LYS A 309 -13.23 6.20 2.32
CA LYS A 309 -13.43 7.63 2.04
C LYS A 309 -13.43 8.49 3.30
N ILE A 310 -14.16 8.08 4.34
CA ILE A 310 -14.23 8.86 5.59
C ILE A 310 -12.87 9.06 6.25
N VAL A 311 -11.97 8.05 6.20
CA VAL A 311 -10.62 8.18 6.76
C VAL A 311 -9.76 9.12 5.91
N LYS A 312 -9.90 9.09 4.58
CA LYS A 312 -9.23 10.05 3.68
C LYS A 312 -9.70 11.49 3.99
N ASP A 313 -11.00 11.69 4.17
CA ASP A 313 -11.59 13.00 4.47
C ASP A 313 -11.13 13.52 5.84
N ILE A 314 -11.03 12.65 6.85
CA ILE A 314 -10.50 13.00 8.18
C ILE A 314 -9.03 13.45 8.06
N VAL A 315 -8.18 12.68 7.39
CA VAL A 315 -6.74 13.01 7.23
C VAL A 315 -6.60 14.35 6.53
N LYS A 316 -7.28 14.56 5.40
CA LYS A 316 -7.27 15.85 4.68
C LYS A 316 -7.70 17.04 5.55
N ALA A 317 -8.67 16.82 6.45
CA ALA A 317 -9.13 17.89 7.35
C ALA A 317 -8.05 18.28 8.39
N PHE A 318 -7.33 17.30 8.95
CA PHE A 318 -6.22 17.56 9.87
C PHE A 318 -5.03 18.22 9.17
N GLU A 319 -4.58 17.68 8.02
CA GLU A 319 -3.51 18.27 7.21
C GLU A 319 -3.77 19.74 6.85
N LYS A 320 -5.02 20.07 6.49
CA LYS A 320 -5.42 21.44 6.18
C LYS A 320 -5.30 22.37 7.39
N GLU A 321 -5.59 21.87 8.58
CA GLU A 321 -5.49 22.68 9.81
C GLU A 321 -4.03 22.85 10.25
N GLU A 322 -3.22 21.81 10.12
CA GLU A 322 -1.77 21.85 10.37
C GLU A 322 -1.06 22.83 9.42
N ALA A 323 -1.39 22.80 8.13
CA ALA A 323 -0.86 23.75 7.15
C ALA A 323 -1.20 25.20 7.52
N LYS A 324 -2.45 25.48 7.94
CA LYS A 324 -2.85 26.83 8.41
C LYS A 324 -2.10 27.25 9.69
N ALA A 325 -1.86 26.30 10.60
CA ALA A 325 -1.10 26.58 11.83
C ALA A 325 0.36 26.91 11.50
N ALA A 326 0.99 26.17 10.58
CA ALA A 326 2.35 26.43 10.09
C ALA A 326 2.47 27.79 9.40
N GLU A 327 1.54 28.17 8.53
CA GLU A 327 1.50 29.50 7.91
C GLU A 327 1.37 30.65 8.93
N LYS A 328 0.52 30.46 9.96
CA LYS A 328 0.38 31.46 11.03
C LYS A 328 1.68 31.60 11.84
N ALA A 329 2.36 30.49 12.13
CA ALA A 329 3.64 30.49 12.85
C ALA A 329 4.73 31.21 12.05
N GLN A 330 4.85 30.94 10.74
CA GLN A 330 5.81 31.63 9.85
C GLN A 330 5.55 33.15 9.76
N LYS A 331 4.27 33.56 9.63
CA LYS A 331 3.89 34.99 9.60
C LYS A 331 4.17 35.69 10.93
N CYS A 332 4.14 34.97 12.05
CA CYS A 332 4.47 35.52 13.37
C CYS A 332 5.99 35.73 13.53
N THR A 333 6.80 34.82 13.00
CA THR A 333 8.29 34.89 13.05
C THR A 333 8.82 36.03 12.17
N THR A 334 8.28 36.19 10.96
CA THR A 334 8.65 37.28 10.02
C THR A 334 8.27 38.67 10.56
N ARG A 335 7.20 38.81 11.33
CA ARG A 335 6.84 40.08 11.99
C ARG A 335 7.75 40.43 13.18
N ARG A 336 8.40 39.46 13.83
CA ARG A 336 9.36 39.70 14.91
C ARG A 336 10.74 40.17 14.38
N THR A 337 11.19 39.60 13.26
CA THR A 337 12.48 40.01 12.63
C THR A 337 12.45 41.36 11.91
N SER A 338 11.26 41.86 11.55
CA SER A 338 11.12 43.18 10.93
C SER A 338 10.95 44.35 11.95
N ARG A 339 10.96 44.06 13.26
CA ARG A 339 10.83 45.06 14.35
C ARG A 339 12.09 45.19 15.22
N SER A 340 13.14 44.45 14.92
CA SER A 340 14.50 44.63 15.43
C SER A 340 15.40 45.22 14.32
#